data_76fe25cf1bdf86146165da8ce117a648
#
_entry.id   76fe25cf1bdf86146165da8ce117a648
#
_cell.length_a   1.000
_cell.length_b   1.000
_cell.length_c   1.000
_cell.angle_alpha   90.00
_cell.angle_beta   90.00
_cell.angle_gamma   90.00
#
_symmetry.space_group_name_H-M   'P 1'
#
loop_
_entity.id
_entity.type
_entity.pdbx_description
1 polymer ?
#
loop_
_entity_poly.entity_id
_entity_poly.type
_entity_poly.pdbx_seq_one_letter_code
_entity_poly.pdbx_strand_id
1 'polypeptide(L)'
;MPVFALLIISKAGSLIYHKTFPTSNPSGSQPATGTLGLPGTTTLTTNDYLVLAGTFHGVHAITKNVTPKFAANAASSTDDPSASTMNGTGGKASKFRYPVPDAPVTGIESMESSFFRLTVFQSLTGTKFLLFTDPSMPNTEGLIKGIYERFADHVCKNPFWHIDNPVRIEGWDRALSQFLFRR
;
A
#
# COMPACT_ATOMS: atom_id res chain seq x y z
N MET A 1 -14.18 -3.00 -10.00
CA MET A 1 -12.98 -3.49 -9.30
C MET A 1 -12.97 -2.93 -7.90
N PRO A 2 -12.76 -3.73 -6.86
CA PRO A 2 -12.94 -3.26 -5.49
C PRO A 2 -11.67 -2.61 -4.91
N VAL A 3 -11.16 -1.60 -5.58
CA VAL A 3 -10.16 -0.68 -5.02
C VAL A 3 -10.89 0.56 -4.56
N PHE A 4 -10.81 0.88 -3.28
CA PHE A 4 -11.53 2.00 -2.68
C PHE A 4 -10.72 3.30 -2.75
N ALA A 5 -9.46 3.25 -2.33
CA ALA A 5 -8.59 4.41 -2.31
C ALA A 5 -7.12 4.03 -2.38
N LEU A 6 -6.31 4.95 -2.88
CA LEU A 6 -4.87 4.93 -2.82
C LEU A 6 -4.38 6.20 -2.13
N LEU A 7 -3.55 6.04 -1.09
CA LEU A 7 -2.84 7.12 -0.44
C LEU A 7 -1.34 6.90 -0.57
N ILE A 8 -0.60 7.98 -0.79
CA ILE A 8 0.86 7.96 -0.80
C ILE A 8 1.36 8.96 0.24
N ILE A 9 2.17 8.46 1.16
CA ILE A 9 2.70 9.22 2.30
C ILE A 9 4.21 9.34 2.13
N SER A 10 4.74 10.52 2.33
CA SER A 10 6.17 10.77 2.26
C SER A 10 6.92 10.12 3.44
N LYS A 11 8.24 10.14 3.37
CA LYS A 11 9.11 9.70 4.47
C LYS A 11 8.83 10.49 5.76
N ALA A 12 8.57 11.78 5.64
CA ALA A 12 8.28 12.69 6.75
C ALA A 12 6.87 12.50 7.36
N GLY A 13 5.97 11.74 6.70
CA GLY A 13 4.60 11.50 7.16
C GLY A 13 3.54 12.38 6.50
N SER A 14 3.92 13.27 5.58
CA SER A 14 2.96 14.09 4.85
C SER A 14 2.26 13.29 3.76
N LEU A 15 0.97 13.55 3.57
CA LEU A 15 0.19 13.01 2.47
C LEU A 15 0.56 13.75 1.18
N ILE A 16 1.23 13.06 0.25
CA ILE A 16 1.65 13.64 -1.03
C ILE A 16 0.68 13.36 -2.17
N TYR A 17 -0.13 12.31 -2.03
CA TYR A 17 -1.16 11.97 -3.02
C TYR A 17 -2.29 11.18 -2.38
N HIS A 18 -3.53 11.46 -2.79
CA HIS A 18 -4.68 10.61 -2.49
C HIS A 18 -5.62 10.55 -3.69
N LYS A 19 -6.20 9.41 -3.92
CA LYS A 19 -7.23 9.20 -4.95
C LYS A 19 -8.21 8.14 -4.48
N THR A 20 -9.50 8.47 -4.61
CA THR A 20 -10.62 7.56 -4.37
C THR A 20 -11.16 7.03 -5.68
N PHE A 21 -11.59 5.78 -5.67
CA PHE A 21 -12.14 5.13 -6.85
C PHE A 21 -13.63 4.84 -6.62
N PRO A 22 -14.48 5.07 -7.63
CA PRO A 22 -15.88 4.73 -7.52
C PRO A 22 -16.04 3.21 -7.43
N THR A 23 -16.73 2.75 -6.41
CA THR A 23 -17.08 1.34 -6.23
C THR A 23 -18.46 1.11 -6.80
N SER A 24 -18.58 0.30 -7.86
CA SER A 24 -19.86 -0.17 -8.34
C SER A 24 -20.37 -1.27 -7.41
N ASN A 25 -21.27 -0.94 -6.49
CA ASN A 25 -22.00 -1.94 -5.71
C ASN A 25 -23.04 -2.61 -6.61
N PRO A 26 -23.08 -3.96 -6.68
CA PRO A 26 -24.06 -4.69 -7.51
C PRO A 26 -25.50 -4.55 -7.04
N SER A 27 -25.76 -3.92 -5.87
CA SER A 27 -27.07 -3.75 -5.28
C SER A 27 -27.77 -2.42 -5.58
N GLY A 28 -27.38 -1.70 -6.64
CA GLY A 28 -28.19 -0.58 -7.17
C GLY A 28 -28.27 0.71 -6.34
N SER A 29 -27.65 0.77 -5.18
CA SER A 29 -27.44 2.03 -4.44
C SER A 29 -26.22 2.75 -5.00
N GLN A 30 -26.28 4.06 -5.12
CA GLN A 30 -25.20 4.89 -5.67
C GLN A 30 -23.83 4.50 -5.10
N PRO A 31 -22.79 4.48 -5.94
CA PRO A 31 -21.46 4.14 -5.50
C PRO A 31 -21.03 5.11 -4.40
N ALA A 32 -20.84 4.59 -3.20
CA ALA A 32 -20.33 5.35 -2.07
C ALA A 32 -18.84 5.65 -2.29
N THR A 33 -18.55 6.59 -3.17
CA THR A 33 -17.19 7.06 -3.43
C THR A 33 -16.67 7.76 -2.17
N GLY A 34 -15.52 7.31 -1.68
CA GLY A 34 -14.85 7.94 -0.54
C GLY A 34 -15.22 7.40 0.85
N THR A 35 -15.91 6.26 0.95
CA THR A 35 -16.28 5.65 2.24
C THR A 35 -15.32 4.56 2.72
N LEU A 36 -14.26 4.24 1.97
CA LEU A 36 -13.34 3.12 2.23
C LEU A 36 -14.06 1.77 2.46
N GLY A 37 -15.22 1.58 1.85
CA GLY A 37 -16.01 0.35 2.02
C GLY A 37 -16.86 0.30 3.28
N LEU A 38 -16.84 1.31 4.15
CA LEU A 38 -17.64 1.33 5.37
C LEU A 38 -19.11 1.66 5.06
N PRO A 39 -20.07 0.81 5.44
CA PRO A 39 -21.48 1.08 5.23
C PRO A 39 -21.97 2.21 6.14
N GLY A 40 -22.84 3.09 5.60
CA GLY A 40 -23.50 4.13 6.39
C GLY A 40 -22.63 5.31 6.83
N THR A 41 -21.38 5.37 6.37
CA THR A 41 -20.48 6.50 6.65
C THR A 41 -20.65 7.59 5.60
N THR A 42 -20.45 8.84 6.03
CA THR A 42 -20.33 9.98 5.13
C THR A 42 -19.04 9.86 4.31
N THR A 43 -19.01 10.47 3.13
CA THR A 43 -17.80 10.54 2.31
C THR A 43 -16.67 11.23 3.07
N LEU A 44 -15.50 10.62 3.09
CA LEU A 44 -14.31 11.18 3.73
C LEU A 44 -13.89 12.47 3.03
N THR A 45 -13.58 13.48 3.81
CA THR A 45 -13.05 14.75 3.34
C THR A 45 -11.54 14.65 3.16
N THR A 46 -10.95 15.62 2.45
CA THR A 46 -9.47 15.70 2.32
C THR A 46 -8.79 15.81 3.68
N ASN A 47 -9.41 16.48 4.64
CA ASN A 47 -8.90 16.58 6.00
C ASN A 47 -8.85 15.22 6.70
N ASP A 48 -9.86 14.37 6.51
CA ASP A 48 -9.88 13.03 7.09
C ASP A 48 -8.75 12.15 6.52
N TYR A 49 -8.44 12.30 5.22
CA TYR A 49 -7.29 11.62 4.62
C TYR A 49 -5.95 12.12 5.17
N LEU A 50 -5.82 13.41 5.50
CA LEU A 50 -4.62 13.94 6.14
C LEU A 50 -4.45 13.39 7.55
N VAL A 51 -5.51 13.35 8.34
CA VAL A 51 -5.51 12.75 9.68
C VAL A 51 -5.18 11.25 9.60
N LEU A 52 -5.81 10.53 8.67
CA LEU A 52 -5.54 9.10 8.45
C LEU A 52 -4.07 8.85 8.08
N ALA A 53 -3.50 9.66 7.21
CA ALA A 53 -2.10 9.55 6.81
C ALA A 53 -1.15 9.78 7.99
N GLY A 54 -1.38 10.81 8.80
CA GLY A 54 -0.58 11.14 9.98
C GLY A 54 -0.66 10.06 11.06
N THR A 55 -1.87 9.59 11.38
CA THR A 55 -2.06 8.51 12.36
C THR A 55 -1.42 7.21 11.90
N PHE A 56 -1.62 6.83 10.63
CA PHE A 56 -0.97 5.65 10.06
C PHE A 56 0.56 5.76 10.14
N HIS A 57 1.13 6.92 9.80
CA HIS A 57 2.57 7.13 9.87
C HIS A 57 3.12 6.89 11.28
N GLY A 58 2.45 7.42 12.31
CA GLY A 58 2.83 7.21 13.71
C GLY A 58 2.73 5.75 14.15
N VAL A 59 1.62 5.08 13.83
CA VAL A 59 1.43 3.66 14.16
C VAL A 59 2.47 2.79 13.44
N HIS A 60 2.72 3.05 12.17
CA HIS A 60 3.73 2.31 11.40
C HIS A 60 5.15 2.48 11.96
N ALA A 61 5.50 3.66 12.47
CA ALA A 61 6.78 3.89 13.15
C ALA A 61 6.89 3.10 14.46
N ILE A 62 5.80 3.03 15.24
CA ILE A 62 5.75 2.25 16.48
C ILE A 62 5.91 0.76 16.20
N THR A 63 5.20 0.23 15.19
CA THR A 63 5.26 -1.20 14.86
C THR A 63 6.64 -1.67 14.43
N LYS A 64 7.44 -0.82 13.80
CA LYS A 64 8.85 -1.12 13.49
C LYS A 64 9.68 -1.35 14.76
N ASN A 65 9.42 -0.58 15.80
CA ASN A 65 10.16 -0.69 17.06
C ASN A 65 9.69 -1.88 17.92
N VAL A 66 8.43 -2.30 17.74
CA VAL A 66 7.85 -3.45 18.47
C VAL A 66 8.22 -4.78 17.83
N THR A 67 8.57 -4.81 16.54
CA THR A 67 8.94 -6.04 15.84
C THR A 67 10.18 -6.68 16.49
N PRO A 68 10.09 -7.94 16.95
CA PRO A 68 11.21 -8.61 17.63
C PRO A 68 12.43 -8.76 16.70
N LYS A 69 13.63 -8.54 17.24
CA LYS A 69 14.88 -8.64 16.46
C LYS A 69 15.14 -10.03 15.88
N PHE A 70 14.64 -11.09 16.52
CA PHE A 70 14.77 -12.45 16.00
C PHE A 70 13.96 -12.66 14.72
N ALA A 71 12.82 -12.01 14.58
CA ALA A 71 12.03 -12.07 13.35
C ALA A 71 12.72 -11.32 12.18
N ALA A 72 13.45 -10.25 12.49
CA ALA A 72 14.26 -9.54 11.51
C ALA A 72 15.44 -10.40 11.00
N ASN A 73 16.10 -11.14 11.91
CA ASN A 73 17.23 -12.01 11.56
C ASN A 73 16.79 -13.28 10.81
N ALA A 74 15.62 -13.84 11.14
CA ALA A 74 15.07 -14.99 10.40
C ALA A 74 14.75 -14.65 8.94
N ALA A 75 14.58 -13.38 8.62
CA ALA A 75 14.40 -12.92 7.25
C ALA A 75 15.70 -12.86 6.45
N SER A 76 16.87 -12.81 7.08
CA SER A 76 18.17 -12.71 6.43
C SER A 76 18.91 -14.05 6.25
N SER A 77 18.45 -15.14 6.88
CA SER A 77 19.21 -16.40 6.98
C SER A 77 18.74 -17.54 6.06
N THR A 78 18.11 -17.27 4.93
CA THR A 78 17.69 -18.32 3.98
C THR A 78 18.38 -18.21 2.62
N ASP A 79 19.69 -18.05 2.62
CA ASP A 79 20.54 -18.35 1.46
C ASP A 79 21.42 -19.58 1.79
N ASP A 80 20.75 -20.74 1.97
CA ASP A 80 21.42 -22.03 1.89
C ASP A 80 20.79 -22.83 0.74
N PRO A 81 21.48 -23.01 -0.40
CA PRO A 81 20.92 -23.65 -1.58
C PRO A 81 20.81 -25.18 -1.47
N SER A 82 21.01 -25.78 -0.29
CA SER A 82 21.09 -27.25 -0.13
C SER A 82 20.01 -27.90 0.73
N ALA A 83 18.96 -27.20 1.14
CA ALA A 83 17.84 -27.82 1.84
C ALA A 83 16.66 -28.10 0.90
N SER A 84 16.81 -29.12 0.06
CA SER A 84 15.67 -29.81 -0.56
C SER A 84 15.01 -30.71 0.47
N THR A 85 13.68 -30.70 0.47
CA THR A 85 12.76 -31.74 0.91
C THR A 85 12.10 -31.59 2.28
N MET A 86 10.79 -31.58 2.19
CA MET A 86 9.71 -32.15 2.98
C MET A 86 8.70 -31.17 3.58
N ASN A 87 7.51 -31.17 2.94
CA ASN A 87 6.14 -31.11 3.47
C ASN A 87 5.86 -30.36 4.79
N GLY A 88 5.09 -29.28 4.67
CA GLY A 88 4.39 -28.67 5.79
C GLY A 88 3.43 -27.58 5.30
N THR A 89 2.14 -27.87 5.25
CA THR A 89 1.00 -26.98 5.17
C THR A 89 1.21 -25.73 6.02
N GLY A 90 1.29 -24.56 5.42
CA GLY A 90 1.41 -23.32 6.21
C GLY A 90 1.41 -22.10 5.34
N GLY A 91 0.71 -21.09 5.75
CA GLY A 91 0.41 -19.82 5.16
C GLY A 91 1.47 -19.25 4.22
N LYS A 92 0.99 -18.73 3.10
CA LYS A 92 1.79 -17.99 2.12
C LYS A 92 2.40 -16.76 2.79
N ALA A 93 3.63 -16.89 3.27
CA ALA A 93 4.43 -15.75 3.67
C ALA A 93 4.57 -14.82 2.48
N SER A 94 4.17 -13.58 2.65
CA SER A 94 4.27 -12.52 1.66
C SER A 94 5.69 -12.44 1.11
N LYS A 95 5.86 -12.71 -0.18
CA LYS A 95 7.17 -12.69 -0.88
C LYS A 95 7.60 -11.26 -1.27
N PHE A 96 7.22 -10.25 -0.52
CA PHE A 96 7.80 -8.91 -0.68
C PHE A 96 9.14 -8.82 0.06
N ARG A 97 10.09 -9.67 -0.33
CA ARG A 97 11.46 -9.55 0.14
C ARG A 97 12.24 -8.65 -0.79
N TYR A 98 12.72 -7.55 -0.27
CA TYR A 98 13.84 -6.85 -0.90
C TYR A 98 15.06 -7.77 -0.81
N PRO A 99 15.76 -8.05 -1.93
CA PRO A 99 16.97 -8.88 -1.90
C PRO A 99 18.19 -8.07 -1.40
N VAL A 100 18.00 -7.22 -0.41
CA VAL A 100 19.06 -6.39 0.15
C VAL A 100 19.33 -6.90 1.56
N PRO A 101 20.54 -7.41 1.85
CA PRO A 101 20.99 -7.63 3.22
C PRO A 101 20.83 -6.30 3.97
N ASP A 102 20.32 -6.33 5.18
CA ASP A 102 20.00 -5.15 5.99
C ASP A 102 18.81 -4.30 5.52
N ALA A 103 17.87 -4.87 4.73
CA ALA A 103 16.64 -4.17 4.45
C ALA A 103 15.93 -3.81 5.77
N PRO A 104 15.55 -2.53 5.95
CA PRO A 104 14.94 -2.10 7.19
C PRO A 104 13.66 -2.90 7.42
N VAL A 105 13.48 -3.37 8.65
CA VAL A 105 12.25 -4.07 9.06
C VAL A 105 11.05 -3.23 8.65
N THR A 106 10.22 -3.77 7.79
CA THR A 106 8.97 -3.14 7.41
C THR A 106 8.02 -3.21 8.60
N GLY A 107 7.30 -2.13 8.88
CA GLY A 107 6.27 -2.13 9.93
C GLY A 107 5.05 -2.95 9.51
N ILE A 108 3.87 -2.35 9.55
CA ILE A 108 2.63 -2.98 9.05
C ILE A 108 2.72 -3.17 7.54
N GLU A 109 2.60 -4.40 7.07
CA GLU A 109 2.54 -4.74 5.63
C GLU A 109 1.10 -4.90 5.16
N SER A 110 0.25 -5.47 5.99
CA SER A 110 -1.17 -5.60 5.71
C SER A 110 -2.00 -5.53 6.97
N MET A 111 -3.21 -4.98 6.84
CA MET A 111 -4.22 -4.95 7.88
C MET A 111 -5.57 -5.27 7.25
N GLU A 112 -6.32 -6.16 7.87
CA GLU A 112 -7.60 -6.60 7.35
C GLU A 112 -8.72 -6.30 8.36
N SER A 113 -9.80 -5.75 7.85
CA SER A 113 -11.05 -5.48 8.56
C SER A 113 -12.18 -6.24 7.85
N SER A 114 -13.36 -6.29 8.49
CA SER A 114 -14.56 -6.87 7.86
C SER A 114 -14.97 -6.17 6.56
N PHE A 115 -14.60 -4.90 6.39
CA PHE A 115 -15.06 -4.05 5.29
C PHE A 115 -13.98 -3.72 4.26
N PHE A 116 -12.72 -3.73 4.66
CA PHE A 116 -11.60 -3.40 3.76
C PHE A 116 -10.34 -4.14 4.16
N ARG A 117 -9.47 -4.32 3.19
CA ARG A 117 -8.08 -4.70 3.38
C ARG A 117 -7.19 -3.53 3.04
N LEU A 118 -6.30 -3.17 3.96
CA LEU A 118 -5.22 -2.22 3.74
C LEU A 118 -3.94 -2.99 3.42
N THR A 119 -3.38 -2.77 2.24
CA THR A 119 -2.06 -3.26 1.87
C THR A 119 -1.09 -2.10 1.86
N VAL A 120 0.03 -2.27 2.53
CA VAL A 120 1.05 -1.24 2.70
C VAL A 120 2.33 -1.68 2.01
N PHE A 121 2.89 -0.79 1.22
CA PHE A 121 4.19 -0.96 0.61
C PHE A 121 5.06 0.24 0.95
N GLN A 122 6.25 -0.01 1.47
CA GLN A 122 7.24 1.04 1.72
C GLN A 122 8.39 0.90 0.72
N SER A 123 8.69 1.99 0.01
CA SER A 123 9.85 2.07 -0.87
C SER A 123 11.16 2.20 -0.08
N LEU A 124 12.28 1.94 -0.71
CA LEU A 124 13.62 2.15 -0.11
C LEU A 124 13.85 3.62 0.31
N THR A 125 13.23 4.56 -0.38
CA THR A 125 13.29 6.00 -0.05
C THR A 125 12.47 6.38 1.18
N GLY A 126 11.66 5.44 1.71
CA GLY A 126 10.79 5.66 2.86
C GLY A 126 9.38 6.14 2.51
N THR A 127 9.07 6.35 1.23
CA THR A 127 7.71 6.65 0.77
C THR A 127 6.81 5.44 0.98
N LYS A 128 5.63 5.64 1.52
CA LYS A 128 4.65 4.61 1.85
C LYS A 128 3.45 4.69 0.93
N PHE A 129 3.05 3.55 0.40
CA PHE A 129 1.85 3.39 -0.43
C PHE A 129 0.82 2.62 0.38
N LEU A 130 -0.35 3.18 0.55
CA LEU A 130 -1.48 2.59 1.26
C LEU A 130 -2.58 2.31 0.25
N LEU A 131 -2.87 1.06 0.03
CA LEU A 131 -3.91 0.61 -0.90
C LEU A 131 -5.07 0.01 -0.12
N PHE A 132 -6.22 0.67 -0.20
CA PHE A 132 -7.47 0.19 0.39
C PHE A 132 -8.26 -0.59 -0.65
N THR A 133 -8.52 -1.86 -0.36
CA THR A 133 -9.22 -2.79 -1.25
C THR A 133 -10.31 -3.54 -0.51
N ASP A 134 -11.18 -4.20 -1.27
CA ASP A 134 -12.10 -5.20 -0.73
C ASP A 134 -11.30 -6.38 -0.14
N PRO A 135 -11.73 -6.96 1.01
CA PRO A 135 -11.09 -8.13 1.60
C PRO A 135 -10.99 -9.34 0.67
N SER A 136 -11.96 -9.50 -0.23
CA SER A 136 -12.01 -10.61 -1.20
C SER A 136 -11.02 -10.46 -2.36
N MET A 137 -10.36 -9.31 -2.51
CA MET A 137 -9.51 -9.02 -3.67
C MET A 137 -8.22 -9.85 -3.64
N PRO A 138 -7.95 -10.69 -4.68
CA PRO A 138 -6.70 -11.45 -4.76
C PRO A 138 -5.56 -10.56 -5.26
N ASN A 139 -4.32 -10.94 -4.93
CA ASN A 139 -3.08 -10.36 -5.47
C ASN A 139 -2.93 -8.83 -5.29
N THR A 140 -3.25 -8.34 -4.12
CA THR A 140 -3.09 -6.92 -3.77
C THR A 140 -1.61 -6.49 -3.76
N GLU A 141 -0.70 -7.42 -3.44
CA GLU A 141 0.75 -7.18 -3.45
C GLU A 141 1.27 -6.91 -4.87
N GLY A 142 0.85 -7.70 -5.85
CA GLY A 142 1.21 -7.47 -7.25
C GLY A 142 0.63 -6.16 -7.79
N LEU A 143 -0.54 -5.78 -7.28
CA LEU A 143 -1.18 -4.52 -7.67
C LEU A 143 -0.40 -3.31 -7.14
N ILE A 144 -0.04 -3.31 -5.85
CA ILE A 144 0.67 -2.18 -5.25
C ILE A 144 2.09 -2.04 -5.84
N LYS A 145 2.74 -3.15 -6.20
CA LYS A 145 4.02 -3.14 -6.91
C LYS A 145 3.89 -2.49 -8.30
N GLY A 146 2.87 -2.85 -9.05
CA GLY A 146 2.61 -2.23 -10.35
C GLY A 146 2.25 -0.74 -10.24
N ILE A 147 1.60 -0.32 -9.16
CA ILE A 147 1.38 1.10 -8.85
C ILE A 147 2.73 1.81 -8.60
N TYR A 148 3.61 1.19 -7.80
CA TYR A 148 4.93 1.75 -7.51
C TYR A 148 5.80 1.90 -8.77
N GLU A 149 5.81 0.92 -9.67
CA GLU A 149 6.54 0.99 -10.94
C GLU A 149 6.10 2.22 -11.76
N ARG A 150 4.79 2.46 -11.85
CA ARG A 150 4.26 3.63 -12.56
C ARG A 150 4.54 4.94 -11.84
N PHE A 151 4.53 4.93 -10.51
CA PHE A 151 4.92 6.08 -9.71
C PHE A 151 6.39 6.45 -9.97
N ALA A 152 7.27 5.46 -10.03
CA ALA A 152 8.67 5.68 -10.38
C ALA A 152 8.83 6.27 -11.78
N ASP A 153 8.06 5.76 -12.76
CA ASP A 153 8.15 6.21 -14.15
C ASP A 153 7.61 7.62 -14.38
N HIS A 154 6.49 7.96 -13.76
CA HIS A 154 5.81 9.24 -14.04
C HIS A 154 6.14 10.34 -13.03
N VAL A 155 6.47 9.99 -11.80
CA VAL A 155 6.70 10.96 -10.72
C VAL A 155 8.19 11.07 -10.40
N CYS A 156 8.87 9.97 -10.08
CA CYS A 156 10.28 10.03 -9.67
C CYS A 156 11.22 10.43 -10.82
N LYS A 157 10.90 10.07 -12.07
CA LYS A 157 11.68 10.46 -13.25
C LYS A 157 11.42 11.90 -13.72
N ASN A 158 10.44 12.58 -13.12
CA ASN A 158 10.16 13.97 -13.45
C ASN A 158 11.15 14.89 -12.74
N PRO A 159 12.03 15.64 -13.46
CA PRO A 159 13.04 16.49 -12.85
C PRO A 159 12.46 17.69 -12.10
N PHE A 160 11.20 18.06 -12.36
CA PHE A 160 10.52 19.17 -11.70
C PHE A 160 9.78 18.78 -10.41
N TRP A 161 9.71 17.48 -10.10
CA TRP A 161 9.10 17.02 -8.87
C TRP A 161 10.15 16.86 -7.78
N HIS A 162 9.91 17.43 -6.62
CA HIS A 162 10.74 17.26 -5.44
C HIS A 162 10.07 16.32 -4.43
N ILE A 163 10.89 15.56 -3.70
CA ILE A 163 10.46 14.69 -2.61
C ILE A 163 9.67 15.54 -1.59
N ASP A 164 8.58 14.98 -1.07
CA ASP A 164 7.63 15.60 -0.14
C ASP A 164 6.64 16.63 -0.77
N ASN A 165 6.80 17.00 -2.02
CA ASN A 165 5.81 17.84 -2.70
C ASN A 165 4.57 17.02 -3.12
N PRO A 166 3.38 17.64 -3.11
CA PRO A 166 2.17 17.01 -3.62
C PRO A 166 2.31 16.60 -5.08
N VAL A 167 1.88 15.39 -5.41
CA VAL A 167 1.89 14.88 -6.78
C VAL A 167 0.67 15.41 -7.52
N ARG A 168 0.90 16.27 -8.51
CA ARG A 168 -0.14 16.90 -9.37
C ARG A 168 0.23 16.73 -10.84
N ILE A 169 0.42 15.48 -11.26
CA ILE A 169 0.88 15.12 -12.61
C ILE A 169 -0.25 14.37 -13.31
N GLU A 170 -0.85 14.97 -14.35
CA GLU A 170 -1.94 14.34 -15.12
C GLU A 170 -1.53 13.01 -15.76
N GLY A 171 -0.28 12.89 -16.21
CA GLY A 171 0.27 11.65 -16.76
C GLY A 171 0.22 10.50 -15.77
N TRP A 172 0.52 10.78 -14.51
CA TRP A 172 0.40 9.83 -13.41
C TRP A 172 -1.06 9.42 -13.17
N ASP A 173 -1.97 10.39 -13.07
CA ASP A 173 -3.39 10.12 -12.85
C ASP A 173 -4.02 9.28 -13.95
N ARG A 174 -3.62 9.53 -15.20
CA ARG A 174 -4.07 8.77 -16.37
C ARG A 174 -3.51 7.35 -16.35
N ALA A 175 -2.20 7.20 -16.12
CA ALA A 175 -1.54 5.90 -16.07
C ALA A 175 -2.09 5.02 -14.93
N LEU A 176 -2.32 5.62 -13.75
CA LEU A 176 -2.93 4.93 -12.60
C LEU A 176 -4.35 4.46 -12.92
N SER A 177 -5.18 5.33 -13.50
CA SER A 177 -6.55 4.99 -13.87
C SER A 177 -6.58 3.87 -14.92
N GLN A 178 -5.79 3.98 -15.98
CA GLN A 178 -5.69 2.94 -17.00
C GLN A 178 -5.25 1.59 -16.43
N PHE A 179 -4.31 1.60 -15.51
CA PHE A 179 -3.82 0.37 -14.87
C PHE A 179 -4.88 -0.31 -14.02
N LEU A 180 -5.62 0.47 -13.23
CA LEU A 180 -6.64 -0.07 -12.33
C LEU A 180 -7.91 -0.51 -13.08
N PHE A 181 -8.32 0.22 -14.12
CA PHE A 181 -9.54 -0.11 -14.89
C PHE A 181 -9.32 -1.15 -15.99
N ARG A 182 -8.08 -1.41 -16.41
CA ARG A 182 -7.76 -2.40 -17.44
C ARG A 182 -7.70 -3.84 -16.93
N ARG A 183 -7.82 -4.05 -15.66
CA ARG A 183 -7.84 -5.35 -14.98
C ARG A 183 -9.25 -5.70 -14.55
#